data_00a6809202b28475c2af70e9aa6bf1b8
#
_entry.id   00a6809202b28475c2af70e9aa6bf1b8
#
_cell.length_a   1.000
_cell.length_b   1.000
_cell.length_c   1.000
_cell.angle_alpha   90.00
_cell.angle_beta   90.00
_cell.angle_gamma   90.00
#
_symmetry.space_group_name_H-M   'P 1'
#
loop_
_entity.id
_entity.type
_entity.pdbx_description
1 polymer ?
#
loop_
_entity_poly.entity_id
_entity_poly.type
_entity_poly.pdbx_seq_one_letter_code
_entity_poly.pdbx_strand_id
1 'polypeptide(L)'
;NSLKSSSKVFTDVDIFFEEDKSIKIGITGTNRKSTTAFHLSQLIEIKYSVNLIGNIGEPMLDHINNGSQYSIIELSSYQLDKMTENKLDFGVLLNIAPDHLDYHGSFQDYKTTKEKILKSVRSSNEADPYKLYKWVTGLDIKLINLKSLPFRFEKISESIINDSKSTNMHSLKYALKKAISWFKNEHFVLVTCGNPSKEKFSKISLKEPSEILIYGSHKNDIHKCINHPNKLLFDSLKEALIYLKSKNNKQNILFSPGYPSGDDYKNFEERGN
;
A
#
# COMPACT_ATOMS: atom_id res chain seq x y z
N ASN A 1 22.75 -18.80 6.99
CA ASN A 1 23.71 -19.30 5.99
C ASN A 1 24.09 -20.79 6.12
N SER A 2 23.31 -21.62 6.80
CA SER A 2 23.64 -23.05 7.01
C SER A 2 22.64 -24.04 6.40
N LEU A 3 21.71 -23.61 5.56
CA LEU A 3 20.75 -24.50 4.86
C LEU A 3 21.10 -24.68 3.37
N LYS A 4 22.41 -24.83 3.06
CA LYS A 4 22.89 -25.26 1.74
C LYS A 4 23.21 -26.76 1.74
N SER A 5 22.24 -27.60 2.05
CA SER A 5 22.34 -29.03 1.74
C SER A 5 21.00 -29.53 1.24
N SER A 6 20.91 -29.86 -0.03
CA SER A 6 20.00 -30.77 -0.75
C SER A 6 18.49 -30.82 -0.38
N SER A 7 18.02 -30.06 0.56
CA SER A 7 16.58 -29.97 0.89
C SER A 7 15.94 -28.85 0.09
N LYS A 8 14.89 -29.14 -0.68
CA LYS A 8 14.04 -28.13 -1.28
C LYS A 8 13.33 -27.40 -0.15
N VAL A 9 13.54 -26.09 -0.04
CA VAL A 9 12.80 -25.23 0.88
C VAL A 9 11.60 -24.69 0.14
N PHE A 10 10.41 -25.01 0.63
CA PHE A 10 9.15 -24.49 0.13
C PHE A 10 8.66 -23.35 1.02
N THR A 11 8.07 -22.33 0.41
CA THR A 11 7.37 -21.26 1.12
C THR A 11 5.87 -21.58 1.22
N ASP A 12 5.15 -20.80 2.03
CA ASP A 12 3.67 -20.84 2.06
C ASP A 12 3.06 -20.62 0.67
N VAL A 13 3.66 -19.74 -0.13
CA VAL A 13 3.25 -19.48 -1.53
C VAL A 13 3.42 -20.74 -2.39
N ASP A 14 4.56 -21.42 -2.28
CA ASP A 14 4.83 -22.63 -3.07
C ASP A 14 3.87 -23.76 -2.72
N ILE A 15 3.60 -23.96 -1.41
CA ILE A 15 2.65 -24.97 -0.91
C ILE A 15 1.25 -24.68 -1.42
N PHE A 16 0.79 -23.41 -1.29
CA PHE A 16 -0.52 -23.02 -1.77
C PHE A 16 -0.65 -23.22 -3.28
N PHE A 17 0.38 -22.88 -4.04
CA PHE A 17 0.36 -23.04 -5.51
C PHE A 17 0.29 -24.49 -5.95
N GLU A 18 0.86 -25.40 -5.16
CA GLU A 18 0.85 -26.85 -5.47
C GLU A 18 -0.49 -27.49 -5.12
N GLU A 19 -1.03 -27.17 -3.95
CA GLU A 19 -2.15 -27.87 -3.36
C GLU A 19 -3.52 -27.29 -3.71
N ASP A 20 -3.62 -25.95 -3.86
CA ASP A 20 -4.91 -25.29 -4.08
C ASP A 20 -5.35 -25.35 -5.56
N LYS A 21 -6.66 -25.56 -5.78
CA LYS A 21 -7.26 -25.74 -7.11
C LYS A 21 -7.99 -24.51 -7.64
N SER A 22 -8.08 -23.44 -6.86
CA SER A 22 -8.73 -22.19 -7.30
C SER A 22 -7.95 -21.53 -8.45
N ILE A 23 -8.63 -20.67 -9.19
CA ILE A 23 -7.98 -19.77 -10.17
C ILE A 23 -7.19 -18.71 -9.39
N LYS A 24 -5.89 -18.68 -9.59
CA LYS A 24 -4.95 -17.84 -8.82
C LYS A 24 -4.65 -16.53 -9.53
N ILE A 25 -4.99 -15.42 -8.87
CA ILE A 25 -4.76 -14.05 -9.35
C ILE A 25 -3.73 -13.39 -8.44
N GLY A 26 -2.48 -13.32 -8.86
CA GLY A 26 -1.42 -12.64 -8.13
C GLY A 26 -1.42 -11.14 -8.41
N ILE A 27 -1.30 -10.32 -7.37
CA ILE A 27 -1.19 -8.86 -7.49
C ILE A 27 0.04 -8.38 -6.75
N THR A 28 0.95 -7.70 -7.47
CA THR A 28 2.12 -7.05 -6.89
C THR A 28 2.31 -5.63 -7.40
N GLY A 29 3.22 -4.92 -6.78
CA GLY A 29 3.60 -3.54 -7.08
C GLY A 29 4.27 -2.90 -5.88
N THR A 30 4.79 -1.69 -6.00
CA THR A 30 5.26 -0.94 -4.84
C THR A 30 4.08 -0.43 -4.03
N ASN A 31 3.12 0.21 -4.69
CA ASN A 31 1.95 0.80 -4.05
C ASN A 31 0.63 0.26 -4.63
N ARG A 32 -0.48 0.43 -3.88
CA ARG A 32 -1.85 0.08 -4.23
C ARG A 32 -2.17 -1.41 -4.33
N LYS A 33 -1.26 -2.31 -4.03
CA LYS A 33 -1.49 -3.77 -4.05
C LYS A 33 -2.77 -4.16 -3.31
N SER A 34 -2.82 -3.88 -2.01
CA SER A 34 -3.94 -4.25 -1.14
C SER A 34 -5.25 -3.59 -1.59
N THR A 35 -5.20 -2.32 -2.01
CA THR A 35 -6.40 -1.62 -2.50
C THR A 35 -6.95 -2.27 -3.75
N THR A 36 -6.08 -2.60 -4.72
CA THR A 36 -6.51 -3.24 -5.97
C THR A 36 -7.00 -4.67 -5.70
N ALA A 37 -6.31 -5.44 -4.87
CA ALA A 37 -6.72 -6.79 -4.47
C ALA A 37 -8.09 -6.77 -3.77
N PHE A 38 -8.29 -5.86 -2.81
CA PHE A 38 -9.53 -5.71 -2.06
C PHE A 38 -10.70 -5.24 -2.94
N HIS A 39 -10.47 -4.31 -3.87
CA HIS A 39 -11.51 -3.88 -4.80
C HIS A 39 -11.88 -4.99 -5.79
N LEU A 40 -10.89 -5.70 -6.31
CA LEU A 40 -11.15 -6.83 -7.21
C LEU A 40 -11.91 -7.97 -6.50
N SER A 41 -11.58 -8.24 -5.22
CA SER A 41 -12.30 -9.28 -4.46
C SER A 41 -13.77 -8.94 -4.30
N GLN A 42 -14.11 -7.68 -3.99
CA GLN A 42 -15.51 -7.24 -3.89
C GLN A 42 -16.28 -7.41 -5.21
N LEU A 43 -15.62 -7.19 -6.35
CA LEU A 43 -16.27 -7.36 -7.65
C LEU A 43 -16.46 -8.86 -7.99
N ILE A 44 -15.47 -9.70 -7.70
CA ILE A 44 -15.56 -11.15 -7.94
C ILE A 44 -16.61 -11.78 -7.03
N GLU A 45 -16.67 -11.36 -5.75
CA GLU A 45 -17.60 -11.86 -4.75
C GLU A 45 -19.09 -11.70 -5.13
N ILE A 46 -19.42 -10.78 -6.04
CA ILE A 46 -20.80 -10.60 -6.53
C ILE A 46 -21.33 -11.88 -7.22
N LYS A 47 -20.46 -12.66 -7.84
CA LYS A 47 -20.84 -13.83 -8.64
C LYS A 47 -20.15 -15.12 -8.23
N TYR A 48 -19.00 -15.05 -7.61
CA TYR A 48 -18.11 -16.18 -7.38
C TYR A 48 -17.60 -16.20 -5.95
N SER A 49 -17.31 -17.37 -5.43
CA SER A 49 -16.58 -17.49 -4.16
C SER A 49 -15.11 -17.10 -4.36
N VAL A 50 -14.58 -16.27 -3.47
CA VAL A 50 -13.23 -15.70 -3.60
C VAL A 50 -12.50 -15.66 -2.27
N ASN A 51 -11.23 -16.02 -2.29
CA ASN A 51 -10.28 -15.79 -1.21
C ASN A 51 -9.53 -14.47 -1.46
N LEU A 52 -9.32 -13.68 -0.41
CA LEU A 52 -8.38 -12.57 -0.40
C LEU A 52 -7.28 -12.87 0.62
N ILE A 53 -6.11 -13.20 0.13
CA ILE A 53 -5.02 -13.82 0.91
C ILE A 53 -3.64 -13.29 0.56
N GLY A 54 -2.63 -13.70 1.29
CA GLY A 54 -1.24 -13.36 1.07
C GLY A 54 -0.74 -12.26 2.01
N ASN A 55 -0.16 -11.19 1.47
CA ASN A 55 0.33 -10.05 2.27
C ASN A 55 -0.80 -9.12 2.78
N ILE A 56 -2.04 -9.47 2.49
CA ILE A 56 -3.29 -8.88 3.01
C ILE A 56 -4.29 -10.02 3.23
N GLY A 57 -5.26 -9.79 4.10
CA GLY A 57 -6.31 -10.76 4.39
C GLY A 57 -5.83 -11.84 5.35
N GLU A 58 -6.26 -13.06 5.09
CA GLU A 58 -6.00 -14.20 5.96
C GLU A 58 -4.78 -15.03 5.51
N PRO A 59 -4.22 -15.88 6.39
CA PRO A 59 -3.10 -16.74 6.05
C PRO A 59 -3.44 -17.67 4.87
N MET A 60 -2.53 -17.75 3.92
CA MET A 60 -2.77 -18.44 2.65
C MET A 60 -3.08 -19.93 2.82
N LEU A 61 -2.38 -20.59 3.74
CA LEU A 61 -2.49 -22.04 3.95
C LEU A 61 -3.85 -22.46 4.53
N ASP A 62 -4.53 -21.55 5.24
CA ASP A 62 -5.85 -21.83 5.82
C ASP A 62 -6.97 -21.91 4.76
N HIS A 63 -6.65 -21.54 3.52
CA HIS A 63 -7.60 -21.48 2.40
C HIS A 63 -7.37 -22.52 1.33
N ILE A 64 -6.45 -23.47 1.53
CA ILE A 64 -6.19 -24.54 0.57
C ILE A 64 -7.47 -25.37 0.39
N ASN A 65 -7.94 -25.46 -0.86
CA ASN A 65 -9.10 -26.26 -1.27
C ASN A 65 -10.37 -26.02 -0.43
N ASN A 66 -10.59 -24.80 0.05
CA ASN A 66 -11.78 -24.42 0.82
C ASN A 66 -13.07 -24.29 -0.02
N GLY A 67 -13.01 -24.58 -1.33
CA GLY A 67 -14.14 -24.51 -2.26
C GLY A 67 -14.29 -23.16 -2.96
N SER A 68 -13.41 -22.19 -2.73
CA SER A 68 -13.42 -20.94 -3.46
C SER A 68 -13.00 -21.13 -4.91
N GLN A 69 -13.69 -20.45 -5.83
CA GLN A 69 -13.39 -20.50 -7.26
C GLN A 69 -12.17 -19.67 -7.64
N TYR A 70 -11.95 -18.57 -6.94
CA TYR A 70 -10.84 -17.65 -7.16
C TYR A 70 -10.06 -17.41 -5.88
N SER A 71 -8.75 -17.24 -6.01
CA SER A 71 -7.89 -16.75 -4.95
C SER A 71 -7.13 -15.53 -5.43
N ILE A 72 -7.41 -14.36 -4.84
CA ILE A 72 -6.68 -13.12 -5.07
C ILE A 72 -5.56 -13.05 -4.04
N ILE A 73 -4.33 -13.06 -4.53
CA ILE A 73 -3.12 -13.21 -3.73
C ILE A 73 -2.30 -11.92 -3.82
N GLU A 74 -2.28 -11.13 -2.74
CA GLU A 74 -1.32 -10.03 -2.68
C GLU A 74 0.08 -10.58 -2.43
N LEU A 75 1.01 -10.34 -3.35
CA LEU A 75 2.38 -10.80 -3.25
C LEU A 75 3.35 -9.63 -2.98
N SER A 76 4.06 -9.70 -1.86
CA SER A 76 5.18 -8.82 -1.55
C SER A 76 6.42 -9.18 -2.41
N SER A 77 7.42 -8.29 -2.45
CA SER A 77 8.68 -8.61 -3.11
C SER A 77 9.46 -9.72 -2.39
N TYR A 78 9.30 -9.84 -1.08
CA TYR A 78 9.92 -10.91 -0.28
C TYR A 78 9.37 -12.29 -0.65
N GLN A 79 8.05 -12.40 -0.83
CA GLN A 79 7.39 -13.66 -1.26
C GLN A 79 7.78 -14.02 -2.68
N LEU A 80 7.75 -13.05 -3.62
CA LEU A 80 8.18 -13.25 -5.00
C LEU A 80 9.66 -13.62 -5.11
N ASP A 81 10.51 -13.09 -4.22
CA ASP A 81 11.93 -13.43 -4.21
C ASP A 81 12.16 -14.90 -3.89
N LYS A 82 11.45 -15.41 -2.88
CA LYS A 82 11.59 -16.78 -2.37
C LYS A 82 10.74 -17.81 -3.10
N MET A 83 9.77 -17.37 -3.88
CA MET A 83 8.90 -18.23 -4.67
C MET A 83 9.74 -19.05 -5.67
N THR A 84 9.58 -20.37 -5.65
CA THR A 84 10.36 -21.28 -6.49
C THR A 84 9.82 -21.34 -7.92
N GLU A 85 8.50 -21.37 -8.08
CA GLU A 85 7.82 -21.46 -9.36
C GLU A 85 6.57 -20.55 -9.38
N ASN A 86 6.31 -19.91 -10.50
CA ASN A 86 5.10 -19.10 -10.69
C ASN A 86 3.99 -19.97 -11.30
N LYS A 87 3.00 -20.34 -10.48
CA LYS A 87 1.80 -21.10 -10.88
C LYS A 87 0.53 -20.24 -10.88
N LEU A 88 0.66 -18.92 -11.07
CA LEU A 88 -0.47 -18.03 -11.20
C LEU A 88 -1.14 -18.16 -12.57
N ASP A 89 -2.46 -18.20 -12.59
CA ASP A 89 -3.26 -18.08 -13.82
C ASP A 89 -3.22 -16.64 -14.34
N PHE A 90 -3.30 -15.68 -13.42
CA PHE A 90 -3.26 -14.25 -13.75
C PHE A 90 -2.23 -13.53 -12.86
N GLY A 91 -1.36 -12.73 -13.46
CA GLY A 91 -0.37 -11.91 -12.78
C GLY A 91 -0.55 -10.43 -13.07
N VAL A 92 -0.66 -9.61 -12.02
CA VAL A 92 -0.84 -8.16 -12.13
C VAL A 92 0.33 -7.43 -11.51
N LEU A 93 1.05 -6.65 -12.31
CA LEU A 93 2.12 -5.76 -11.88
C LEU A 93 1.66 -4.32 -11.97
N LEU A 94 1.33 -3.68 -10.84
CA LEU A 94 0.71 -2.36 -10.82
C LEU A 94 1.69 -1.22 -11.12
N ASN A 95 2.75 -1.12 -10.32
CA ASN A 95 3.75 -0.06 -10.41
C ASN A 95 5.04 -0.48 -9.71
N ILE A 96 6.15 0.12 -10.13
CA ILE A 96 7.45 -0.08 -9.50
C ILE A 96 8.08 1.28 -9.21
N ALA A 97 8.47 1.49 -7.95
CA ALA A 97 9.23 2.63 -7.48
C ALA A 97 10.26 2.11 -6.45
N PRO A 98 11.36 2.81 -6.19
CA PRO A 98 12.34 2.37 -5.20
C PRO A 98 11.72 2.11 -3.83
N ASP A 99 11.90 0.88 -3.33
CA ASP A 99 11.49 0.44 -2.00
C ASP A 99 12.30 -0.82 -1.62
N HIS A 100 12.45 -1.11 -0.33
CA HIS A 100 13.13 -2.32 0.18
C HIS A 100 14.55 -2.56 -0.40
N LEU A 101 15.30 -1.47 -0.68
CA LEU A 101 16.65 -1.59 -1.24
C LEU A 101 17.69 -2.12 -0.23
N ASP A 102 17.39 -2.04 1.05
CA ASP A 102 18.11 -2.67 2.15
C ASP A 102 18.11 -4.21 2.04
N TYR A 103 17.03 -4.79 1.56
CA TYR A 103 16.88 -6.22 1.33
C TYR A 103 17.37 -6.64 -0.07
N HIS A 104 16.91 -5.95 -1.12
CA HIS A 104 17.18 -6.35 -2.51
C HIS A 104 18.55 -5.89 -3.03
N GLY A 105 19.25 -4.99 -2.31
CA GLY A 105 20.54 -4.45 -2.71
C GLY A 105 20.46 -3.35 -3.76
N SER A 106 19.70 -3.53 -4.83
CA SER A 106 19.52 -2.52 -5.88
C SER A 106 18.06 -2.36 -6.32
N PHE A 107 17.78 -1.22 -6.95
CA PHE A 107 16.46 -1.00 -7.59
C PHE A 107 16.20 -1.99 -8.73
N GLN A 108 17.26 -2.36 -9.46
CA GLN A 108 17.14 -3.31 -10.57
C GLN A 108 16.77 -4.71 -10.05
N ASP A 109 17.36 -5.18 -8.95
CA ASP A 109 17.05 -6.48 -8.36
C ASP A 109 15.61 -6.49 -7.79
N TYR A 110 15.22 -5.41 -7.11
CA TYR A 110 13.82 -5.23 -6.65
C TYR A 110 12.82 -5.29 -7.81
N LYS A 111 13.12 -4.59 -8.92
CA LYS A 111 12.31 -4.58 -10.13
C LYS A 111 12.21 -5.98 -10.73
N THR A 112 13.35 -6.63 -10.96
CA THR A 112 13.44 -7.99 -11.53
C THR A 112 12.66 -9.00 -10.67
N THR A 113 12.75 -8.88 -9.35
CA THR A 113 11.98 -9.72 -8.43
C THR A 113 10.48 -9.55 -8.61
N LYS A 114 9.99 -8.32 -8.72
CA LYS A 114 8.54 -8.07 -8.96
C LYS A 114 8.08 -8.52 -10.34
N GLU A 115 8.93 -8.39 -11.35
CA GLU A 115 8.64 -8.82 -12.71
C GLU A 115 8.49 -10.35 -12.85
N LYS A 116 8.90 -11.14 -11.84
CA LYS A 116 8.59 -12.60 -11.81
C LYS A 116 7.10 -12.88 -11.96
N ILE A 117 6.22 -11.99 -11.50
CA ILE A 117 4.77 -12.15 -11.63
C ILE A 117 4.29 -12.13 -13.09
N LEU A 118 5.05 -11.49 -13.99
CA LEU A 118 4.73 -11.44 -15.42
C LEU A 118 4.92 -12.77 -16.14
N LYS A 119 5.52 -13.77 -15.46
CA LYS A 119 5.64 -15.15 -15.97
C LYS A 119 4.38 -15.99 -15.73
N SER A 120 3.30 -15.41 -15.21
CA SER A 120 1.98 -16.04 -15.08
C SER A 120 1.41 -16.41 -16.44
N VAL A 121 0.44 -17.33 -16.48
CA VAL A 121 -0.22 -17.76 -17.74
C VAL A 121 -0.73 -16.54 -18.52
N ARG A 122 -1.34 -15.58 -17.81
CA ARG A 122 -1.73 -14.27 -18.37
C ARG A 122 -1.22 -13.16 -17.44
N SER A 123 -0.75 -12.07 -18.01
CA SER A 123 -0.22 -10.94 -17.24
C SER A 123 -0.76 -9.59 -17.69
N SER A 124 -0.82 -8.62 -16.76
CA SER A 124 -1.35 -7.27 -16.99
C SER A 124 -0.66 -6.23 -16.10
N ASN A 125 -0.65 -4.98 -16.57
CA ASN A 125 -0.26 -3.80 -15.78
C ASN A 125 -1.47 -2.92 -15.43
N GLU A 126 -2.69 -3.42 -15.65
CA GLU A 126 -3.91 -2.69 -15.34
C GLU A 126 -4.09 -2.53 -13.81
N ALA A 127 -4.56 -1.37 -13.40
CA ALA A 127 -4.81 -1.04 -11.99
C ALA A 127 -6.29 -0.80 -11.68
N ASP A 128 -7.12 -0.64 -12.72
CA ASP A 128 -8.57 -0.46 -12.58
C ASP A 128 -9.23 -1.79 -12.25
N PRO A 129 -9.90 -1.94 -11.10
CA PRO A 129 -10.48 -3.20 -10.66
C PRO A 129 -11.62 -3.70 -11.57
N TYR A 130 -12.36 -2.81 -12.25
CA TYR A 130 -13.41 -3.20 -13.19
C TYR A 130 -12.85 -3.79 -14.46
N LYS A 131 -11.77 -3.21 -14.99
CA LYS A 131 -11.07 -3.77 -16.14
C LYS A 131 -10.39 -5.09 -15.80
N LEU A 132 -9.81 -5.21 -14.59
CA LEU A 132 -9.27 -6.47 -14.09
C LEU A 132 -10.36 -7.53 -13.96
N TYR A 133 -11.52 -7.17 -13.40
CA TYR A 133 -12.66 -8.07 -13.32
C TYR A 133 -13.04 -8.63 -14.70
N LYS A 134 -13.22 -7.75 -15.68
CA LYS A 134 -13.53 -8.17 -17.08
C LYS A 134 -12.44 -9.04 -17.65
N TRP A 135 -11.19 -8.70 -17.45
CA TRP A 135 -10.04 -9.46 -17.96
C TRP A 135 -9.92 -10.86 -17.34
N VAL A 136 -10.24 -11.01 -16.05
CA VAL A 136 -10.18 -12.29 -15.34
C VAL A 136 -11.40 -13.16 -15.67
N THR A 137 -12.60 -12.60 -15.62
CA THR A 137 -13.86 -13.36 -15.72
C THR A 137 -14.44 -13.40 -17.13
N GLY A 138 -14.01 -12.51 -18.04
CA GLY A 138 -14.62 -12.30 -19.37
C GLY A 138 -15.95 -11.56 -19.34
N LEU A 139 -16.42 -11.11 -18.16
CA LEU A 139 -17.74 -10.52 -17.97
C LEU A 139 -17.65 -9.01 -17.70
N ASP A 140 -18.66 -8.28 -18.11
CA ASP A 140 -18.88 -6.90 -17.68
C ASP A 140 -19.66 -6.88 -16.37
N ILE A 141 -19.40 -5.87 -15.55
CA ILE A 141 -20.09 -5.64 -14.27
C ILE A 141 -20.52 -4.19 -14.13
N LYS A 142 -21.67 -3.95 -13.55
CA LYS A 142 -22.14 -2.59 -13.26
C LYS A 142 -21.26 -1.93 -12.21
N LEU A 143 -21.12 -0.61 -12.31
CA LEU A 143 -20.44 0.18 -11.30
C LEU A 143 -21.18 0.06 -9.97
N ILE A 144 -20.44 -0.28 -8.93
CA ILE A 144 -20.89 -0.33 -7.54
C ILE A 144 -20.02 0.57 -6.67
N ASN A 145 -20.50 0.92 -5.50
CA ASN A 145 -19.71 1.65 -4.53
C ASN A 145 -18.76 0.67 -3.80
N LEU A 146 -17.49 0.63 -4.21
CA LEU A 146 -16.48 -0.21 -3.58
C LEU A 146 -16.09 0.35 -2.20
N LYS A 147 -16.06 -0.51 -1.20
CA LYS A 147 -15.57 -0.18 0.14
C LYS A 147 -14.07 0.11 0.08
N SER A 148 -13.61 1.13 0.78
CA SER A 148 -12.19 1.43 0.94
C SER A 148 -11.59 0.62 2.10
N LEU A 149 -10.31 0.30 1.98
CA LEU A 149 -9.54 -0.21 3.12
C LEU A 149 -9.27 0.92 4.11
N PRO A 150 -9.29 0.64 5.43
CA PRO A 150 -8.91 1.62 6.45
C PRO A 150 -7.49 2.19 6.21
N PHE A 151 -7.27 3.42 6.61
CA PHE A 151 -5.97 4.11 6.57
C PHE A 151 -5.35 4.27 5.18
N ARG A 152 -6.12 4.09 4.09
CA ARG A 152 -5.65 4.22 2.70
C ARG A 152 -6.41 5.30 1.96
N PHE A 153 -6.05 6.54 2.22
CA PHE A 153 -6.80 7.72 1.80
C PHE A 153 -8.28 7.62 2.24
N GLU A 154 -8.46 7.21 3.47
CA GLU A 154 -9.75 6.98 4.08
C GLU A 154 -10.43 8.30 4.43
N LYS A 155 -11.68 8.45 4.01
CA LYS A 155 -12.50 9.60 4.35
C LYS A 155 -13.01 9.46 5.79
N ILE A 156 -12.47 10.26 6.69
CA ILE A 156 -12.99 10.38 8.05
C ILE A 156 -14.16 11.39 8.08
N SER A 157 -14.01 12.49 7.33
CA SER A 157 -15.07 13.47 7.09
C SER A 157 -14.84 14.19 5.75
N GLU A 158 -15.69 15.12 5.36
CA GLU A 158 -15.50 15.91 4.13
C GLU A 158 -14.18 16.70 4.14
N SER A 159 -13.66 17.05 5.31
CA SER A 159 -12.45 17.84 5.49
C SER A 159 -11.26 17.08 6.09
N ILE A 160 -11.40 15.77 6.38
CA ILE A 160 -10.32 14.98 7.02
C ILE A 160 -10.13 13.67 6.27
N ILE A 161 -8.92 13.47 5.78
CA ILE A 161 -8.48 12.24 5.13
C ILE A 161 -7.38 11.59 5.96
N ASN A 162 -7.57 10.30 6.27
CA ASN A 162 -6.57 9.45 6.93
C ASN A 162 -5.88 8.54 5.91
N ASP A 163 -4.60 8.76 5.71
CA ASP A 163 -3.74 7.96 4.81
C ASP A 163 -2.52 7.42 5.57
N SER A 164 -2.73 6.94 6.81
CA SER A 164 -1.66 6.42 7.67
C SER A 164 -0.83 5.32 7.01
N LYS A 165 -1.38 4.59 6.04
CA LYS A 165 -0.65 3.58 5.27
C LYS A 165 0.38 4.17 4.29
N SER A 166 0.44 5.47 4.11
CA SER A 166 1.49 6.15 3.36
C SER A 166 2.82 6.06 4.12
N THR A 167 3.64 5.06 3.79
CA THR A 167 4.89 4.73 4.49
C THR A 167 6.15 5.00 3.67
N ASN A 168 6.01 5.65 2.52
CA ASN A 168 7.12 6.07 1.66
C ASN A 168 6.76 7.34 0.88
N MET A 169 7.79 8.01 0.34
CA MET A 169 7.62 9.28 -0.38
C MET A 169 6.79 9.16 -1.67
N HIS A 170 6.81 8.02 -2.32
CA HIS A 170 6.00 7.81 -3.52
C HIS A 170 4.50 7.81 -3.18
N SER A 171 4.10 7.13 -2.10
CA SER A 171 2.72 7.13 -1.62
C SER A 171 2.27 8.51 -1.15
N LEU A 172 3.11 9.26 -0.42
CA LEU A 172 2.83 10.64 -0.02
C LEU A 172 2.58 11.53 -1.23
N LYS A 173 3.44 11.51 -2.25
CA LYS A 173 3.25 12.29 -3.48
C LYS A 173 1.92 11.97 -4.18
N TYR A 174 1.54 10.69 -4.19
CA TYR A 174 0.25 10.28 -4.74
C TYR A 174 -0.92 10.83 -3.91
N ALA A 175 -0.83 10.72 -2.57
CA ALA A 175 -1.85 11.24 -1.66
C ALA A 175 -2.03 12.75 -1.79
N LEU A 176 -0.93 13.52 -1.91
CA LEU A 176 -0.97 14.97 -2.13
C LEU A 176 -1.72 15.33 -3.43
N LYS A 177 -1.40 14.68 -4.55
CA LYS A 177 -2.10 14.90 -5.82
C LYS A 177 -3.60 14.59 -5.71
N LYS A 178 -3.95 13.49 -5.03
CA LYS A 178 -5.33 13.10 -4.81
C LYS A 178 -6.07 14.08 -3.89
N ALA A 179 -5.39 14.62 -2.88
CA ALA A 179 -5.94 15.61 -1.94
C ALA A 179 -6.33 16.92 -2.64
N ILE A 180 -5.53 17.42 -3.59
CA ILE A 180 -5.88 18.59 -4.40
C ILE A 180 -7.24 18.41 -5.06
N SER A 181 -7.44 17.29 -5.75
CA SER A 181 -8.72 16.98 -6.40
C SER A 181 -9.85 16.76 -5.40
N TRP A 182 -9.57 16.08 -4.27
CA TRP A 182 -10.55 15.79 -3.24
C TRP A 182 -11.07 17.05 -2.57
N PHE A 183 -10.17 17.96 -2.19
CA PHE A 183 -10.52 19.25 -1.58
C PHE A 183 -10.84 20.33 -2.61
N LYS A 184 -11.11 19.96 -3.87
CA LYS A 184 -11.55 20.87 -4.95
C LYS A 184 -10.62 22.08 -5.14
N ASN A 185 -9.31 21.87 -5.05
CA ASN A 185 -8.25 22.89 -5.08
C ASN A 185 -8.28 23.88 -3.90
N GLU A 186 -9.03 23.61 -2.84
CA GLU A 186 -8.94 24.37 -1.61
C GLU A 186 -7.64 24.06 -0.86
N HIS A 187 -7.23 25.01 -0.01
CA HIS A 187 -6.07 24.81 0.86
C HIS A 187 -6.29 23.66 1.83
N PHE A 188 -5.24 22.92 2.09
CA PHE A 188 -5.22 21.86 3.09
C PHE A 188 -3.91 21.82 3.88
N VAL A 189 -3.96 21.29 5.07
CA VAL A 189 -2.83 21.05 5.96
C VAL A 189 -2.40 19.60 5.83
N LEU A 190 -1.08 19.37 5.65
CA LEU A 190 -0.49 18.05 5.75
C LEU A 190 -0.05 17.79 7.19
N VAL A 191 -0.45 16.65 7.75
CA VAL A 191 0.07 16.13 9.02
C VAL A 191 0.95 14.94 8.73
N THR A 192 2.22 14.99 9.16
CA THR A 192 3.24 13.96 8.87
C THR A 192 4.04 13.57 10.11
N CYS A 193 4.56 12.34 10.13
CA CYS A 193 5.39 11.77 11.21
C CYS A 193 6.09 10.50 10.72
N GLY A 194 6.83 9.84 11.61
CA GLY A 194 7.48 8.54 11.36
C GLY A 194 8.98 8.65 11.14
N ASN A 195 9.64 7.57 10.74
CA ASN A 195 11.10 7.50 10.66
C ASN A 195 11.61 7.67 9.22
N PRO A 196 12.34 8.77 8.90
CA PRO A 196 12.84 9.04 7.56
C PRO A 196 14.11 8.24 7.17
N SER A 197 14.67 7.42 8.05
CA SER A 197 15.92 6.70 7.80
C SER A 197 15.86 5.78 6.59
N LYS A 198 14.72 5.15 6.35
CA LYS A 198 14.48 4.28 5.19
C LYS A 198 14.62 5.02 3.85
N GLU A 199 14.26 6.28 3.81
CA GLU A 199 14.39 7.19 2.65
C GLU A 199 15.79 7.86 2.61
N LYS A 200 16.75 7.39 3.43
CA LYS A 200 18.12 7.94 3.53
C LYS A 200 18.13 9.46 3.73
N PHE A 201 17.18 9.99 4.49
CA PHE A 201 17.01 11.43 4.75
C PHE A 201 16.97 12.29 3.48
N SER A 202 16.40 11.76 2.40
CA SER A 202 16.29 12.46 1.12
C SER A 202 15.50 13.74 1.23
N LYS A 203 16.01 14.83 0.65
CA LYS A 203 15.32 16.12 0.62
C LYS A 203 14.19 16.12 -0.40
N ILE A 204 13.05 16.64 -0.01
CA ILE A 204 11.85 16.76 -0.85
C ILE A 204 11.24 18.15 -0.74
N SER A 205 10.82 18.72 -1.86
CA SER A 205 10.02 19.95 -1.87
C SER A 205 8.54 19.59 -2.04
N LEU A 206 7.72 20.04 -1.12
CA LEU A 206 6.26 19.89 -1.14
C LEU A 206 5.66 21.28 -1.30
N LYS A 207 4.84 21.49 -2.33
CA LYS A 207 4.22 22.78 -2.66
C LYS A 207 2.70 22.75 -2.49
N GLU A 208 2.14 21.59 -2.43
CA GLU A 208 0.70 21.36 -2.46
C GLU A 208 -0.02 21.75 -1.15
N PRO A 209 0.48 21.38 0.06
CA PRO A 209 -0.16 21.82 1.29
C PRO A 209 0.09 23.30 1.57
N SER A 210 -0.82 23.99 2.23
CA SER A 210 -0.64 25.36 2.71
C SER A 210 0.25 25.43 3.97
N GLU A 211 0.27 24.36 4.74
CA GLU A 211 1.03 24.22 5.97
C GLU A 211 1.34 22.74 6.22
N ILE A 212 2.47 22.46 6.88
CA ILE A 212 2.88 21.10 7.26
C ILE A 212 3.10 21.04 8.76
N LEU A 213 2.36 20.15 9.43
CA LEU A 213 2.54 19.83 10.83
C LEU A 213 3.33 18.54 10.95
N ILE A 214 4.46 18.60 11.63
CA ILE A 214 5.39 17.49 11.79
C ILE A 214 5.45 17.14 13.27
N TYR A 215 5.21 15.86 13.62
CA TYR A 215 5.23 15.46 15.03
C TYR A 215 5.98 14.16 15.26
N GLY A 216 6.23 13.84 16.54
CA GLY A 216 6.83 12.59 17.00
C GLY A 216 8.34 12.63 17.16
N SER A 217 8.92 11.48 17.45
CA SER A 217 10.34 11.31 17.82
C SER A 217 11.32 11.81 16.76
N HIS A 218 10.97 11.65 15.48
CA HIS A 218 11.81 12.03 14.34
C HIS A 218 11.42 13.39 13.70
N LYS A 219 10.64 14.23 14.38
CA LYS A 219 10.15 15.50 13.84
C LYS A 219 11.26 16.40 13.29
N ASN A 220 12.40 16.48 13.99
CA ASN A 220 13.54 17.32 13.57
C ASN A 220 14.20 16.80 12.27
N ASP A 221 14.29 15.48 12.09
CA ASP A 221 14.86 14.88 10.89
C ASP A 221 13.93 15.03 9.70
N ILE A 222 12.63 14.82 9.89
CA ILE A 222 11.61 15.09 8.87
C ILE A 222 11.61 16.57 8.47
N HIS A 223 11.73 17.48 9.45
CA HIS A 223 11.81 18.92 9.18
C HIS A 223 12.99 19.29 8.27
N LYS A 224 14.15 18.64 8.45
CA LYS A 224 15.33 18.82 7.57
C LYS A 224 15.13 18.26 6.18
N CYS A 225 14.35 17.16 6.06
CA CYS A 225 14.06 16.50 4.78
C CYS A 225 13.04 17.26 3.94
N ILE A 226 12.08 17.93 4.55
CA ILE A 226 11.00 18.62 3.83
C ILE A 226 11.36 20.09 3.61
N ASN A 227 11.38 20.51 2.35
CA ASN A 227 11.47 21.94 1.99
C ASN A 227 10.06 22.49 1.78
N HIS A 228 9.61 23.34 2.72
CA HIS A 228 8.34 24.05 2.69
C HIS A 228 8.42 25.30 3.58
N PRO A 229 7.82 26.44 3.20
CA PRO A 229 7.93 27.69 3.97
C PRO A 229 7.21 27.61 5.33
N ASN A 230 6.08 26.93 5.40
CA ASN A 230 5.23 26.88 6.60
C ASN A 230 5.28 25.47 7.22
N LYS A 231 6.25 25.23 8.10
CA LYS A 231 6.42 23.97 8.85
C LYS A 231 6.38 24.23 10.34
N LEU A 232 5.59 23.46 11.06
CA LEU A 232 5.50 23.51 12.52
C LEU A 232 5.83 22.15 13.13
N LEU A 233 6.52 22.17 14.27
CA LEU A 233 6.94 20.99 14.99
C LEU A 233 6.11 20.81 16.26
N PHE A 234 5.71 19.58 16.54
CA PHE A 234 4.97 19.19 17.74
C PHE A 234 5.59 17.93 18.38
N ASP A 235 5.41 17.75 19.67
CA ASP A 235 5.88 16.54 20.35
C ASP A 235 4.92 15.36 20.10
N SER A 236 3.64 15.65 19.92
CA SER A 236 2.61 14.63 19.73
C SER A 236 1.54 15.04 18.70
N LEU A 237 0.82 14.03 18.15
CA LEU A 237 -0.37 14.27 17.34
C LEU A 237 -1.41 15.10 18.09
N LYS A 238 -1.57 14.84 19.40
CA LYS A 238 -2.51 15.59 20.25
C LYS A 238 -2.23 17.09 20.23
N GLU A 239 -0.98 17.50 20.35
CA GLU A 239 -0.60 18.93 20.29
C GLU A 239 -0.86 19.54 18.91
N ALA A 240 -0.52 18.81 17.83
CA ALA A 240 -0.82 19.25 16.46
C ALA A 240 -2.33 19.42 16.25
N LEU A 241 -3.16 18.53 16.79
CA LEU A 241 -4.62 18.64 16.71
C LEU A 241 -5.18 19.78 17.58
N ILE A 242 -4.60 20.06 18.74
CA ILE A 242 -4.97 21.24 19.57
C ILE A 242 -4.66 22.52 18.78
N TYR A 243 -3.50 22.60 18.16
CA TYR A 243 -3.14 23.72 17.29
C TYR A 243 -4.14 23.91 16.14
N LEU A 244 -4.53 22.83 15.44
CA LEU A 244 -5.54 22.90 14.37
C LEU A 244 -6.90 23.38 14.89
N LYS A 245 -7.32 22.93 16.08
CA LYS A 245 -8.57 23.36 16.71
C LYS A 245 -8.55 24.83 17.14
N SER A 246 -7.38 25.40 17.44
CA SER A 246 -7.25 26.82 17.83
C SER A 246 -7.42 27.77 16.63
N LYS A 247 -7.36 27.26 15.40
CA LYS A 247 -7.62 28.05 14.20
C LYS A 247 -9.10 28.34 14.05
N ASN A 248 -9.46 29.58 13.84
CA ASN A 248 -10.87 30.02 13.75
C ASN A 248 -11.62 29.46 12.50
N ASN A 249 -10.90 28.97 11.50
CA ASN A 249 -11.47 28.47 10.26
C ASN A 249 -11.34 26.94 10.18
N LYS A 250 -12.38 26.29 9.65
CA LYS A 250 -12.35 24.87 9.34
C LYS A 250 -11.21 24.57 8.36
N GLN A 251 -10.33 23.65 8.73
CA GLN A 251 -9.20 23.24 7.92
C GLN A 251 -9.48 21.93 7.20
N ASN A 252 -9.09 21.82 5.94
CA ASN A 252 -8.95 20.55 5.27
C ASN A 252 -7.65 19.89 5.73
N ILE A 253 -7.68 18.63 6.13
CA ILE A 253 -6.55 17.93 6.73
C ILE A 253 -6.28 16.64 5.95
N LEU A 254 -5.05 16.49 5.49
CA LEU A 254 -4.52 15.24 5.00
C LEU A 254 -3.52 14.68 6.04
N PHE A 255 -3.90 13.59 6.70
CA PHE A 255 -2.94 12.80 7.48
C PHE A 255 -2.29 11.77 6.56
N SER A 256 -1.08 12.02 6.11
CA SER A 256 -0.32 11.13 5.22
C SER A 256 1.16 11.22 5.59
N PRO A 257 1.65 10.28 6.43
CA PRO A 257 2.97 10.36 7.01
C PRO A 257 4.12 10.38 6.01
N GLY A 258 4.06 9.55 4.96
CA GLY A 258 5.13 9.44 3.97
C GLY A 258 6.38 8.69 4.46
N TYR A 259 6.36 8.20 5.70
CA TYR A 259 7.44 7.46 6.35
C TYR A 259 6.90 6.25 7.12
N PRO A 260 7.70 5.20 7.36
CA PRO A 260 7.35 4.11 8.27
C PRO A 260 6.97 4.64 9.66
N SER A 261 6.21 3.85 10.43
CA SER A 261 5.68 4.27 11.75
C SER A 261 6.79 4.66 12.73
N GLY A 262 7.98 4.09 12.59
CA GLY A 262 9.13 4.41 13.43
C GLY A 262 8.98 3.88 14.86
N ASP A 263 9.48 4.67 15.81
CA ASP A 263 9.51 4.29 17.22
C ASP A 263 8.27 4.76 17.97
N ASP A 264 7.46 5.63 17.36
CA ASP A 264 6.27 6.21 18.01
C ASP A 264 5.06 5.25 17.97
N TYR A 265 5.00 4.32 17.02
CA TYR A 265 3.87 3.41 16.82
C TYR A 265 4.35 2.03 16.34
N LYS A 266 3.69 0.96 16.77
CA LYS A 266 4.00 -0.42 16.34
C LYS A 266 3.84 -0.64 14.85
N ASN A 267 2.82 -0.01 14.27
CA ASN A 267 2.47 -0.15 12.86
C ASN A 267 1.63 1.05 12.38
N PHE A 268 1.23 1.03 11.12
CA PHE A 268 0.41 2.09 10.52
C PHE A 268 -1.04 2.08 11.02
N GLU A 269 -1.55 0.94 11.48
CA GLU A 269 -2.90 0.82 12.04
C GLU A 269 -2.98 1.56 13.38
N GLU A 270 -2.05 1.30 14.30
CA GLU A 270 -1.97 2.02 15.57
C GLU A 270 -1.80 3.53 15.34
N ARG A 271 -0.99 3.91 14.36
CA ARG A 271 -0.79 5.31 14.00
C ARG A 271 -2.03 5.97 13.41
N GLY A 272 -2.89 5.22 12.74
CA GLY A 272 -4.08 5.71 12.07
C GLY A 272 -5.32 5.77 12.96
N ASN A 273 -5.34 5.01 14.05
CA ASN A 273 -6.39 5.02 15.07
C ASN A 273 -6.20 6.20 16.04
#